data_1be3e83b4a50854361808a84bfe1c651
#
_entry.id   1be3e83b4a50854361808a84bfe1c651
#
_cell.length_a   1.000
_cell.length_b   1.000
_cell.length_c   1.000
_cell.angle_alpha   90.00
_cell.angle_beta   90.00
_cell.angle_gamma   90.00
#
_symmetry.space_group_name_H-M   'P 1'
#
loop_
_entity.id
_entity.type
_entity.pdbx_description
1 polymer ?
#
loop_
_entity_poly.entity_id
_entity_poly.type
_entity_poly.pdbx_seq_one_letter_code
_entity_poly.pdbx_strand_id
1 'polypeptide(L)'
;MSEPLFLQSVMHEKLWGGRKLRDEFGYEIPSDKVGEYWAISAHPNGVSTVKNGRFAGQKLDTLYAEHRELFGNRSEPVFPLLTKILDADDWLSVQVHPDDAYGLKHEGELGKTECWYIIAADEDTEIIYGHAERSEERRVGKECRSRWSPYH
;
A
#
# COMPACT_ATOMS: atom_id res chain seq x y z
N MET A 1 28.02 -9.90 9.72
CA MET A 1 26.71 -10.39 9.23
C MET A 1 25.78 -9.20 9.23
N SER A 2 25.06 -8.97 8.16
CA SER A 2 24.06 -7.91 8.09
C SER A 2 22.82 -8.36 8.87
N GLU A 3 22.43 -7.59 9.86
CA GLU A 3 21.19 -7.79 10.61
C GLU A 3 20.02 -7.29 9.76
N PRO A 4 18.87 -8.02 9.71
CA PRO A 4 17.70 -7.50 9.04
C PRO A 4 17.14 -6.26 9.76
N LEU A 5 16.61 -5.33 8.97
CA LEU A 5 15.97 -4.13 9.49
C LEU A 5 14.51 -4.45 9.83
N PHE A 6 14.14 -4.32 11.10
CA PHE A 6 12.76 -4.38 11.54
C PHE A 6 12.17 -2.96 11.54
N LEU A 7 11.00 -2.81 10.94
CA LEU A 7 10.37 -1.51 10.78
C LEU A 7 9.17 -1.35 11.73
N GLN A 8 9.02 -0.16 12.26
CA GLN A 8 7.77 0.31 12.85
C GLN A 8 6.85 0.70 11.69
N SER A 9 5.75 -0.03 11.56
CA SER A 9 4.71 0.23 10.58
C SER A 9 3.91 1.49 10.91
N VAL A 10 3.18 2.00 9.93
CA VAL A 10 2.24 3.10 10.09
C VAL A 10 0.84 2.57 9.76
N MET A 11 -0.13 2.89 10.60
CA MET A 11 -1.53 2.49 10.43
C MET A 11 -2.38 3.70 10.04
N HIS A 12 -3.30 3.48 9.11
CA HIS A 12 -4.24 4.51 8.66
C HIS A 12 -5.68 4.03 8.86
N GLU A 13 -6.45 4.85 9.54
CA GLU A 13 -7.88 4.67 9.65
C GLU A 13 -8.56 5.02 8.32
N LYS A 14 -9.53 4.20 7.94
CA LYS A 14 -10.35 4.37 6.74
C LYS A 14 -11.80 4.13 7.09
N LEU A 15 -12.72 4.80 6.40
CA LEU A 15 -14.15 4.57 6.59
C LEU A 15 -14.54 3.11 6.35
N TRP A 16 -13.86 2.47 5.39
CA TRP A 16 -14.02 1.07 5.02
C TRP A 16 -13.14 0.09 5.83
N GLY A 17 -12.33 0.60 6.76
CA GLY A 17 -11.42 -0.23 7.55
C GLY A 17 -12.14 -1.13 8.54
N GLY A 18 -11.49 -2.21 8.91
CA GLY A 18 -11.99 -3.25 9.79
C GLY A 18 -11.10 -3.53 11.00
N ARG A 19 -11.29 -4.73 11.57
CA ARG A 19 -10.60 -5.20 12.79
C ARG A 19 -9.80 -6.48 12.57
N LYS A 20 -9.80 -7.05 11.35
CA LYS A 20 -9.13 -8.34 11.07
C LYS A 20 -7.62 -8.27 11.34
N LEU A 21 -6.99 -7.10 11.16
CA LEU A 21 -5.60 -6.90 11.56
C LEU A 21 -5.35 -7.26 13.01
N ARG A 22 -6.27 -6.94 13.93
CA ARG A 22 -6.20 -7.33 15.34
C ARG A 22 -6.72 -8.75 15.56
N ASP A 23 -7.93 -9.01 15.11
CA ASP A 23 -8.68 -10.20 15.49
C ASP A 23 -8.10 -11.49 14.87
N GLU A 24 -7.50 -11.40 13.67
CA GLU A 24 -6.93 -12.55 12.96
C GLU A 24 -5.39 -12.55 12.95
N PHE A 25 -4.76 -11.37 12.90
CA PHE A 25 -3.29 -11.25 12.77
C PHE A 25 -2.59 -10.81 14.05
N GLY A 26 -3.35 -10.43 15.10
CA GLY A 26 -2.79 -10.09 16.42
C GLY A 26 -2.04 -8.75 16.46
N TYR A 27 -2.26 -7.86 15.49
CA TYR A 27 -1.67 -6.52 15.56
C TYR A 27 -2.40 -5.64 16.58
N GLU A 28 -1.65 -4.80 17.27
CA GLU A 28 -2.22 -3.73 18.10
C GLU A 28 -2.69 -2.60 17.17
N ILE A 29 -4.00 -2.43 17.02
CA ILE A 29 -4.61 -1.38 16.19
C ILE A 29 -5.15 -0.25 17.06
N PRO A 30 -5.05 1.02 16.62
CA PRO A 30 -5.50 2.18 17.39
C PRO A 30 -7.02 2.30 17.49
N SER A 31 -7.76 1.73 16.54
CA SER A 31 -9.23 1.74 16.51
C SER A 31 -9.79 0.56 15.71
N ASP A 32 -11.12 0.41 15.72
CA ASP A 32 -11.84 -0.61 14.97
C ASP A 32 -12.03 -0.26 13.47
N LYS A 33 -11.34 0.76 12.97
CA LYS A 33 -11.44 1.26 11.59
C LYS A 33 -10.07 1.41 10.91
N VAL A 34 -9.13 0.53 11.22
CA VAL A 34 -7.84 0.51 10.53
C VAL A 34 -7.97 -0.22 9.21
N GLY A 35 -7.93 0.52 8.12
CA GLY A 35 -8.03 -0.03 6.77
C GLY A 35 -6.67 -0.32 6.12
N GLU A 36 -5.61 0.38 6.52
CA GLU A 36 -4.29 0.20 5.92
C GLU A 36 -3.20 0.07 6.99
N TYR A 37 -2.44 -1.01 6.92
CA TYR A 37 -1.22 -1.23 7.67
C TYR A 37 -0.03 -1.11 6.70
N TRP A 38 0.70 0.00 6.76
CA TRP A 38 1.86 0.25 5.93
C TRP A 38 3.09 -0.42 6.55
N ALA A 39 3.34 -1.63 6.12
CA ALA A 39 4.41 -2.46 6.68
C ALA A 39 5.80 -1.94 6.32
N ILE A 40 5.97 -1.49 5.07
CA ILE A 40 7.21 -0.89 4.57
C ILE A 40 6.83 0.37 3.79
N SER A 41 7.28 1.53 4.25
CA SER A 41 6.94 2.81 3.63
C SER A 41 8.03 3.85 3.85
N ALA A 42 8.44 4.51 2.78
CA ALA A 42 9.17 5.77 2.81
C ALA A 42 8.32 6.94 2.28
N HIS A 43 7.01 6.73 2.14
CA HIS A 43 6.09 7.74 1.65
C HIS A 43 5.89 8.86 2.68
N PRO A 44 5.85 10.16 2.27
CA PRO A 44 5.73 11.29 3.20
C PRO A 44 4.54 11.22 4.16
N ASN A 45 3.43 10.62 3.72
CA ASN A 45 2.22 10.47 4.54
C ASN A 45 2.32 9.36 5.60
N GLY A 46 3.45 8.62 5.68
CA GLY A 46 3.61 7.56 6.65
C GLY A 46 4.94 6.83 6.49
N VAL A 47 6.02 7.45 6.95
CA VAL A 47 7.37 6.88 6.86
C VAL A 47 7.60 5.87 7.97
N SER A 48 8.01 4.65 7.61
CA SER A 48 8.43 3.62 8.57
C SER A 48 9.71 4.02 9.29
N THR A 49 9.82 3.64 10.58
CA THR A 49 11.02 3.88 11.40
C THR A 49 11.69 2.56 11.72
N VAL A 50 13.01 2.51 11.68
CA VAL A 50 13.80 1.32 12.03
C VAL A 50 13.72 1.08 13.54
N LYS A 51 13.46 -0.17 13.95
CA LYS A 51 13.29 -0.55 15.36
C LYS A 51 14.56 -1.11 16.01
N ASN A 52 15.52 -1.59 15.22
CA ASN A 52 16.65 -2.36 15.75
C ASN A 52 18.01 -1.95 15.19
N GLY A 53 19.07 -2.47 15.81
CA GLY A 53 20.43 -2.31 15.36
C GLY A 53 20.95 -0.87 15.40
N ARG A 54 22.04 -0.62 14.67
CA ARG A 54 22.69 0.70 14.67
C ARG A 54 21.86 1.83 14.05
N PHE A 55 20.80 1.48 13.34
CA PHE A 55 19.90 2.43 12.66
C PHE A 55 18.58 2.64 13.40
N ALA A 56 18.43 2.09 14.59
CA ALA A 56 17.23 2.25 15.39
C ALA A 56 16.85 3.73 15.56
N GLY A 57 15.58 4.05 15.30
CA GLY A 57 15.05 5.42 15.35
C GLY A 57 15.17 6.20 14.03
N GLN A 58 15.93 5.72 13.04
CA GLN A 58 16.01 6.39 11.73
C GLN A 58 14.77 6.08 10.88
N LYS A 59 14.35 7.08 10.11
CA LYS A 59 13.28 6.94 9.12
C LYS A 59 13.80 6.25 7.86
N LEU A 60 12.95 5.46 7.22
CA LEU A 60 13.32 4.66 6.04
C LEU A 60 13.72 5.52 4.84
N ASP A 61 13.09 6.67 4.64
CA ASP A 61 13.43 7.63 3.58
C ASP A 61 14.84 8.18 3.76
N THR A 62 15.17 8.62 4.96
CA THR A 62 16.51 9.12 5.33
C THR A 62 17.54 8.01 5.20
N LEU A 63 17.27 6.83 5.72
CA LEU A 63 18.16 5.69 5.64
C LEU A 63 18.43 5.29 4.17
N TYR A 64 17.40 5.31 3.33
CA TYR A 64 17.54 5.04 1.90
C TYR A 64 18.42 6.08 1.20
N ALA A 65 18.30 7.35 1.55
CA ALA A 65 19.11 8.43 0.97
C ALA A 65 20.58 8.34 1.38
N GLU A 66 20.86 8.02 2.65
CA GLU A 66 22.20 8.07 3.25
C GLU A 66 22.97 6.75 3.12
N HIS A 67 22.27 5.61 3.01
CA HIS A 67 22.83 4.26 3.07
C HIS A 67 22.39 3.38 1.91
N ARG A 68 22.66 3.84 0.67
CA ARG A 68 22.28 3.13 -0.57
C ARG A 68 22.78 1.69 -0.63
N GLU A 69 23.93 1.43 0.00
CA GLU A 69 24.51 0.10 0.08
C GLU A 69 23.61 -0.94 0.75
N LEU A 70 22.73 -0.53 1.66
CA LEU A 70 21.77 -1.42 2.30
C LEU A 70 20.64 -1.85 1.36
N PHE A 71 20.44 -1.12 0.28
CA PHE A 71 19.35 -1.30 -0.69
C PHE A 71 19.88 -1.70 -2.09
N GLY A 72 21.08 -2.29 -2.15
CA GLY A 72 21.68 -2.74 -3.41
C GLY A 72 22.16 -1.62 -4.34
N ASN A 73 22.48 -0.44 -3.78
CA ASN A 73 22.94 0.75 -4.53
C ASN A 73 22.02 1.15 -5.69
N ARG A 74 20.70 1.06 -5.46
CA ARG A 74 19.69 1.42 -6.46
C ARG A 74 19.81 2.89 -6.86
N SER A 75 19.45 3.19 -8.11
CA SER A 75 19.57 4.54 -8.71
C SER A 75 18.34 5.42 -8.48
N GLU A 76 17.20 4.84 -8.10
CA GLU A 76 15.98 5.58 -7.89
C GLU A 76 16.15 6.63 -6.79
N PRO A 77 15.72 7.88 -7.02
CA PRO A 77 15.93 8.98 -6.06
C PRO A 77 15.19 8.78 -4.73
N VAL A 78 14.03 8.11 -4.78
CA VAL A 78 13.21 7.77 -3.62
C VAL A 78 13.11 6.25 -3.44
N PHE A 79 12.82 5.80 -2.23
CA PHE A 79 12.57 4.37 -1.96
C PHE A 79 11.35 3.89 -2.77
N PRO A 80 11.51 2.85 -3.61
CA PRO A 80 10.55 2.56 -4.67
C PRO A 80 9.34 1.72 -4.25
N LEU A 81 9.28 1.28 -2.99
CA LEU A 81 8.25 0.34 -2.55
C LEU A 81 7.36 0.94 -1.46
N LEU A 82 6.08 0.60 -1.55
CA LEU A 82 5.12 0.79 -0.47
C LEU A 82 4.34 -0.52 -0.30
N THR A 83 4.65 -1.25 0.78
CA THR A 83 4.00 -2.52 1.09
C THR A 83 2.92 -2.29 2.14
N LYS A 84 1.69 -2.66 1.80
CA LYS A 84 0.53 -2.51 2.67
C LYS A 84 -0.15 -3.85 2.92
N ILE A 85 -0.76 -4.00 4.09
CA ILE A 85 -1.83 -4.96 4.34
C ILE A 85 -3.12 -4.14 4.44
N LEU A 86 -4.12 -4.52 3.66
CA LEU A 86 -5.43 -3.86 3.66
C LEU A 86 -6.43 -4.73 4.40
N ASP A 87 -7.20 -4.12 5.29
CA ASP A 87 -8.34 -4.74 5.96
C ASP A 87 -9.61 -3.98 5.53
N ALA A 88 -10.28 -4.53 4.53
CA ALA A 88 -11.46 -3.94 3.92
C ALA A 88 -12.72 -4.61 4.45
N ASP A 89 -13.46 -3.89 5.28
CA ASP A 89 -14.75 -4.28 5.85
C ASP A 89 -15.93 -3.67 5.07
N ASP A 90 -15.62 -2.81 4.10
CA ASP A 90 -16.58 -2.14 3.21
C ASP A 90 -15.89 -1.80 1.88
N TRP A 91 -16.62 -1.24 0.93
CA TRP A 91 -16.12 -0.88 -0.39
C TRP A 91 -14.98 0.15 -0.34
N LEU A 92 -13.87 -0.18 -0.99
CA LEU A 92 -12.81 0.78 -1.25
C LEU A 92 -13.22 1.72 -2.41
N SER A 93 -12.65 2.93 -2.38
CA SER A 93 -12.79 3.84 -3.52
C SER A 93 -12.17 3.24 -4.78
N VAL A 94 -12.86 3.40 -5.90
CA VAL A 94 -12.30 3.04 -7.22
C VAL A 94 -11.25 4.05 -7.59
N GLN A 95 -10.02 3.59 -7.84
CA GLN A 95 -8.88 4.44 -8.17
C GLN A 95 -8.24 3.98 -9.48
N VAL A 96 -7.79 4.94 -10.27
CA VAL A 96 -6.94 4.73 -11.44
C VAL A 96 -5.60 5.37 -11.16
N HIS A 97 -4.54 4.55 -11.21
CA HIS A 97 -3.19 5.05 -11.00
C HIS A 97 -2.53 5.38 -12.34
N PRO A 98 -2.04 6.62 -12.52
CA PRO A 98 -1.34 7.02 -13.74
C PRO A 98 0.07 6.43 -13.79
N ASP A 99 0.70 6.53 -14.96
CA ASP A 99 2.14 6.37 -15.10
C ASP A 99 2.92 7.58 -14.54
N ASP A 100 4.25 7.46 -14.46
CA ASP A 100 5.12 8.52 -13.93
C ASP A 100 5.01 9.83 -14.73
N ALA A 101 4.88 9.73 -16.06
CA ALA A 101 4.85 10.92 -16.92
C ALA A 101 3.59 11.75 -16.66
N TYR A 102 2.45 11.09 -16.53
CA TYR A 102 1.20 11.76 -16.18
C TYR A 102 1.19 12.24 -14.73
N GLY A 103 1.60 11.37 -13.80
CA GLY A 103 1.61 11.68 -12.37
C GLY A 103 2.47 12.90 -12.04
N LEU A 104 3.70 12.94 -12.51
CA LEU A 104 4.61 14.07 -12.30
C LEU A 104 4.07 15.39 -12.91
N LYS A 105 3.42 15.29 -14.08
CA LYS A 105 2.92 16.48 -14.78
C LYS A 105 1.66 17.08 -14.16
N HIS A 106 0.76 16.24 -13.65
CA HIS A 106 -0.59 16.65 -13.28
C HIS A 106 -0.87 16.60 -11.78
N GLU A 107 -0.18 15.69 -11.05
CA GLU A 107 -0.39 15.46 -9.63
C GLU A 107 0.83 15.86 -8.78
N GLY A 108 1.99 16.07 -9.42
CA GLY A 108 3.24 16.36 -8.70
C GLY A 108 3.85 15.16 -7.99
N GLU A 109 3.35 13.96 -8.26
CA GLU A 109 3.78 12.69 -7.66
C GLU A 109 4.15 11.67 -8.75
N LEU A 110 4.95 10.67 -8.40
CA LEU A 110 5.23 9.54 -9.27
C LEU A 110 3.95 8.72 -9.51
N GLY A 111 3.90 8.06 -10.67
CA GLY A 111 2.89 7.06 -10.94
C GLY A 111 2.97 5.89 -9.96
N LYS A 112 1.96 5.02 -9.97
CA LYS A 112 1.89 3.89 -9.06
C LYS A 112 1.59 2.60 -9.80
N THR A 113 2.64 1.80 -10.03
CA THR A 113 2.46 0.40 -10.42
C THR A 113 2.09 -0.41 -9.19
N GLU A 114 0.99 -1.12 -9.25
CA GLU A 114 0.40 -1.82 -8.11
C GLU A 114 0.12 -3.28 -8.44
N CYS A 115 0.31 -4.16 -7.46
CA CYS A 115 -0.17 -5.53 -7.50
C CYS A 115 -0.85 -5.88 -6.18
N TRP A 116 -1.85 -6.75 -6.24
CA TRP A 116 -2.58 -7.23 -5.08
C TRP A 116 -2.40 -8.73 -4.92
N TYR A 117 -2.21 -9.14 -3.68
CA TYR A 117 -2.26 -10.53 -3.25
C TYR A 117 -3.38 -10.68 -2.23
N ILE A 118 -4.37 -11.52 -2.53
CA ILE A 118 -5.52 -11.73 -1.65
C ILE A 118 -5.12 -12.75 -0.59
N ILE A 119 -5.06 -12.31 0.66
CA ILE A 119 -4.71 -13.15 1.82
C ILE A 119 -5.93 -13.94 2.27
N ALA A 120 -7.08 -13.27 2.37
CA ALA A 120 -8.35 -13.85 2.74
C ALA A 120 -9.50 -13.08 2.08
N ALA A 121 -10.63 -13.71 1.87
CA ALA A 121 -11.85 -13.11 1.34
C ALA A 121 -13.05 -13.83 1.90
N ASP A 122 -14.11 -13.09 2.24
CA ASP A 122 -15.41 -13.66 2.59
C ASP A 122 -16.10 -14.17 1.31
N GLU A 123 -17.12 -15.03 1.44
CA GLU A 123 -17.72 -15.78 0.32
C GLU A 123 -18.26 -14.86 -0.80
N ASP A 124 -18.77 -13.68 -0.44
CA ASP A 124 -19.35 -12.71 -1.39
C ASP A 124 -18.43 -11.51 -1.68
N THR A 125 -17.13 -11.62 -1.39
CA THR A 125 -16.17 -10.55 -1.64
C THR A 125 -15.98 -10.33 -3.14
N GLU A 126 -16.06 -9.08 -3.57
CA GLU A 126 -15.85 -8.67 -4.97
C GLU A 126 -14.69 -7.66 -5.08
N ILE A 127 -13.92 -7.75 -6.16
CA ILE A 127 -12.90 -6.77 -6.53
C ILE A 127 -13.23 -6.23 -7.91
N ILE A 128 -13.18 -4.90 -8.06
CA ILE A 128 -13.28 -4.25 -9.35
C ILE A 128 -11.88 -4.23 -9.97
N TYR A 129 -11.71 -4.93 -11.10
CA TYR A 129 -10.44 -5.03 -11.80
C TYR A 129 -10.60 -4.81 -13.29
N GLY A 130 -9.99 -3.72 -13.78
CA GLY A 130 -10.04 -3.35 -15.19
C GLY A 130 -11.37 -2.78 -15.68
N HIS A 131 -11.49 -2.60 -16.99
CA HIS A 131 -12.67 -2.06 -17.66
C HIS A 131 -13.12 -3.02 -18.77
N ALA A 132 -14.44 -3.25 -18.86
CA ALA A 132 -15.01 -4.08 -19.92
C ALA A 132 -15.02 -3.35 -21.30
N GLU A 133 -15.12 -2.01 -21.27
CA GLU A 133 -15.13 -1.17 -22.47
C GLU A 133 -14.30 0.10 -22.25
N ARG A 134 -13.59 0.55 -23.28
CA ARG A 134 -12.93 1.84 -23.30
C ARG A 134 -13.99 2.93 -23.49
N SER A 135 -14.39 3.63 -22.45
CA SER A 135 -15.17 4.85 -22.60
C SER A 135 -14.23 6.05 -22.60
N GLU A 136 -14.31 6.89 -23.62
CA GLU A 136 -13.58 8.17 -23.67
C GLU A 136 -14.19 9.22 -22.73
N GLU A 137 -15.34 8.93 -22.16
CA GLU A 137 -15.98 9.80 -21.17
C GLU A 137 -15.46 9.49 -19.76
N ARG A 138 -14.88 10.49 -19.11
CA ARG A 138 -14.67 10.54 -17.67
C ARG A 138 -16.01 10.42 -16.95
N ARG A 139 -16.54 9.23 -16.83
CA ARG A 139 -17.66 8.96 -15.92
C ARG A 139 -17.09 8.54 -14.57
N VAL A 140 -16.99 9.52 -13.69
CA VAL A 140 -16.96 9.27 -12.26
C VAL A 140 -18.19 8.41 -11.94
N GLY A 141 -17.96 7.14 -11.54
CA GLY A 141 -19.01 6.30 -10.95
C GLY A 141 -19.68 5.27 -11.86
N LYS A 142 -19.01 4.66 -12.85
CA LYS A 142 -19.49 3.39 -13.42
C LYS A 142 -18.55 2.25 -13.07
N GLU A 143 -19.08 1.35 -12.28
CA GLU A 143 -18.48 0.13 -11.78
C GLU A 143 -18.20 -0.85 -12.94
N CYS A 144 -16.95 -1.32 -13.04
CA CYS A 144 -16.64 -2.52 -13.78
C CYS A 144 -16.64 -3.69 -12.81
N ARG A 145 -17.60 -4.57 -12.93
CA ARG A 145 -17.67 -5.79 -12.12
C ARG A 145 -16.96 -6.91 -12.86
N SER A 146 -15.86 -7.40 -12.32
CA SER A 146 -15.35 -8.72 -12.65
C SER A 146 -15.48 -9.62 -11.42
N ARG A 147 -16.20 -10.71 -11.58
CA ARG A 147 -16.35 -11.72 -10.52
C ARG A 147 -15.08 -12.58 -10.53
N TRP A 148 -14.34 -12.55 -9.45
CA TRP A 148 -13.21 -13.44 -9.25
C TRP A 148 -13.70 -14.71 -8.56
N SER A 149 -13.55 -15.87 -9.22
CA SER A 149 -13.78 -17.15 -8.59
C SER A 149 -12.43 -17.75 -8.20
N PRO A 150 -12.22 -18.16 -6.96
CA PRO A 150 -10.97 -18.77 -6.53
C PRO A 150 -10.74 -20.20 -7.03
N TYR A 151 -11.62 -20.72 -7.90
CA TYR A 151 -11.53 -22.06 -8.46
C TYR A 151 -11.53 -22.03 -10.00
N HIS A 152 -10.31 -21.99 -10.56
CA HIS A 152 -9.97 -22.60 -11.84
C HIS A 152 -8.53 -23.07 -11.81
#